data_40d87692fbdc888f4f1399e152fc3a37
#
_entry.id   40d87692fbdc888f4f1399e152fc3a37
#
_cell.length_a   1.000
_cell.length_b   1.000
_cell.length_c   1.000
_cell.angle_alpha   90.00
_cell.angle_beta   90.00
_cell.angle_gamma   90.00
#
_symmetry.space_group_name_H-M   'P 1'
#
loop_
_entity.id
_entity.type
_entity.pdbx_description
1 polymer ?
#
loop_
_entity_poly.entity_id
_entity_poly.type
_entity_poly.pdbx_seq_one_letter_code
_entity_poly.pdbx_strand_id
1 'polypeptide(L)'
;MIMSKTVSFGLLLLLASIVATTPLAIDMYLPAMPVMADELGTDIGLIQQSLSVYLAAYGLGMLLFGPLADAIGRRPLALCGLLFFSLASFALVFCQDAQWLLGLRAFQAFAGSAATVVVPGIIRALYQENTAKGMSYVSMIMMMAPLIAPAIGSAVLWVGHWQDIFLVLALYSSFILLLTWRFLPDPVPVIKGRKLEFLAGYRFVFANVAARPQIATSMFASFAFFCFLTAVPFVYIEYYGVNEQLFSLLFALNVGMLMLANFCNSRFVVRFGSQRMLNFGLGLALFSSTVLCLANWFELGLVFTVLSIAPLMASLGLIATNADAMILMRFPEHSGTATAVIGTLRFGSGALAGPLLALGYTGTALPFSVLMFSGVVAIAVSQFFGVYQSKAVKEL
;
A
#
# COMPACT_ATOMS: atom_id res chain seq x y z
N MET A 1 -18.99 27.01 -23.22
CA MET A 1 -20.03 26.30 -22.46
C MET A 1 -19.77 24.81 -22.60
N ILE A 2 -18.83 24.25 -21.82
CA ILE A 2 -18.49 22.82 -21.82
C ILE A 2 -19.41 22.16 -20.83
N MET A 3 -20.38 21.40 -21.36
CA MET A 3 -21.29 20.59 -20.56
C MET A 3 -20.49 19.74 -19.58
N SER A 4 -20.77 19.85 -18.30
CA SER A 4 -20.30 18.91 -17.29
C SER A 4 -20.91 17.54 -17.61
N LYS A 5 -20.23 16.73 -18.42
CA LYS A 5 -20.58 15.32 -18.55
C LYS A 5 -20.41 14.73 -17.15
N THR A 6 -21.51 14.40 -16.51
CA THR A 6 -21.51 13.60 -15.28
C THR A 6 -20.63 12.38 -15.54
N VAL A 7 -19.52 12.28 -14.80
CA VAL A 7 -18.61 11.14 -14.93
C VAL A 7 -19.42 9.88 -14.64
N SER A 8 -19.46 8.96 -15.60
CA SER A 8 -20.23 7.73 -15.47
C SER A 8 -19.72 6.93 -14.28
N PHE A 9 -20.63 6.37 -13.48
CA PHE A 9 -20.28 5.44 -12.40
C PHE A 9 -19.42 4.27 -12.91
N GLY A 10 -19.69 3.76 -14.12
CA GLY A 10 -18.89 2.72 -14.75
C GLY A 10 -17.42 3.13 -14.98
N LEU A 11 -17.15 4.40 -15.32
CA LEU A 11 -15.77 4.88 -15.47
C LEU A 11 -15.06 4.99 -14.12
N LEU A 12 -15.77 5.39 -13.06
CA LEU A 12 -15.21 5.38 -11.70
C LEU A 12 -14.87 3.97 -11.23
N LEU A 13 -15.78 3.02 -11.49
CA LEU A 13 -15.54 1.62 -11.18
C LEU A 13 -14.34 1.07 -11.95
N LEU A 14 -14.19 1.41 -13.23
CA LEU A 14 -13.02 1.04 -14.02
C LEU A 14 -11.72 1.61 -13.45
N LEU A 15 -11.69 2.90 -13.11
CA LEU A 15 -10.51 3.54 -12.50
C LEU A 15 -10.15 2.91 -11.15
N ALA A 16 -11.14 2.62 -10.33
CA ALA A 16 -10.93 1.92 -9.07
C ALA A 16 -10.42 0.48 -9.27
N SER A 17 -10.93 -0.23 -10.27
CA SER A 17 -10.49 -1.57 -10.65
C SER A 17 -9.04 -1.59 -11.16
N ILE A 18 -8.61 -0.56 -11.91
CA ILE A 18 -7.20 -0.40 -12.29
C ILE A 18 -6.32 -0.28 -11.05
N VAL A 19 -6.70 0.53 -10.08
CA VAL A 19 -5.89 0.72 -8.85
C VAL A 19 -5.95 -0.51 -7.96
N ALA A 20 -7.07 -1.24 -7.93
CA ALA A 20 -7.24 -2.46 -7.16
C ALA A 20 -6.34 -3.62 -7.60
N THR A 21 -5.76 -3.60 -8.83
CA THR A 21 -4.79 -4.61 -9.28
C THR A 21 -3.62 -4.77 -8.30
N THR A 22 -3.16 -3.67 -7.69
CA THR A 22 -2.03 -3.69 -6.74
C THR A 22 -2.37 -4.37 -5.41
N PRO A 23 -3.39 -3.94 -4.64
CA PRO A 23 -3.74 -4.62 -3.40
C PRO A 23 -4.20 -6.07 -3.64
N LEU A 24 -4.90 -6.38 -4.74
CA LEU A 24 -5.22 -7.76 -5.08
C LEU A 24 -3.96 -8.60 -5.28
N ALA A 25 -2.95 -8.09 -6.01
CA ALA A 25 -1.69 -8.81 -6.21
C ALA A 25 -0.84 -8.92 -4.93
N ILE A 26 -1.00 -8.01 -3.96
CA ILE A 26 -0.32 -8.04 -2.67
C ILE A 26 -1.01 -8.99 -1.70
N ASP A 27 -2.35 -8.97 -1.62
CA ASP A 27 -3.06 -9.56 -0.50
C ASP A 27 -3.63 -10.96 -0.82
N MET A 28 -3.93 -11.27 -2.11
CA MET A 28 -4.53 -12.56 -2.47
C MET A 28 -3.61 -13.75 -2.22
N TYR A 29 -2.29 -13.60 -2.39
CA TYR A 29 -1.36 -14.72 -2.23
C TYR A 29 -0.81 -14.86 -0.80
N LEU A 30 -1.12 -13.93 0.12
CA LEU A 30 -0.66 -14.01 1.51
C LEU A 30 -0.98 -15.36 2.20
N PRO A 31 -2.21 -15.88 2.11
CA PRO A 31 -2.52 -17.19 2.71
C PRO A 31 -1.77 -18.35 2.06
N ALA A 32 -1.29 -18.19 0.83
CA ALA A 32 -0.56 -19.21 0.08
C ALA A 32 0.94 -19.25 0.39
N MET A 33 1.51 -18.23 1.04
CA MET A 33 2.96 -18.12 1.24
C MET A 33 3.61 -19.37 1.86
N PRO A 34 3.05 -19.99 2.93
CA PRO A 34 3.63 -21.21 3.48
C PRO A 34 3.63 -22.38 2.49
N VAL A 35 2.51 -22.62 1.80
CA VAL A 35 2.39 -23.66 0.77
C VAL A 35 3.38 -23.43 -0.38
N MET A 36 3.55 -22.17 -0.78
CA MET A 36 4.54 -21.79 -1.80
C MET A 36 5.98 -22.10 -1.35
N ALA A 37 6.31 -21.88 -0.07
CA ALA A 37 7.62 -22.19 0.47
C ALA A 37 7.89 -23.70 0.40
N ASP A 38 6.94 -24.52 0.82
CA ASP A 38 7.03 -25.97 0.80
C ASP A 38 7.15 -26.52 -0.63
N GLU A 39 6.27 -26.10 -1.56
CA GLU A 39 6.26 -26.61 -2.94
C GLU A 39 7.47 -26.13 -3.76
N LEU A 40 8.00 -24.92 -3.50
CA LEU A 40 9.21 -24.41 -4.15
C LEU A 40 10.51 -24.84 -3.46
N GLY A 41 10.42 -25.65 -2.38
CA GLY A 41 11.57 -26.16 -1.65
C GLY A 41 12.44 -25.08 -1.03
N THR A 42 11.82 -24.03 -0.51
CA THR A 42 12.52 -22.86 0.05
C THR A 42 11.99 -22.48 1.43
N ASP A 43 12.67 -21.56 2.11
CA ASP A 43 12.17 -21.03 3.36
C ASP A 43 11.12 -19.91 3.16
N ILE A 44 10.26 -19.73 4.16
CA ILE A 44 9.20 -18.71 4.14
C ILE A 44 9.79 -17.29 4.01
N GLY A 45 11.02 -17.05 4.50
CA GLY A 45 11.67 -15.76 4.42
C GLY A 45 11.96 -15.36 2.97
N LEU A 46 12.31 -16.32 2.09
CA LEU A 46 12.48 -16.05 0.66
C LEU A 46 11.14 -15.72 -0.01
N ILE A 47 10.06 -16.40 0.36
CA ILE A 47 8.72 -16.06 -0.16
C ILE A 47 8.28 -14.67 0.34
N GLN A 48 8.56 -14.31 1.59
CA GLN A 48 8.30 -12.96 2.11
C GLN A 48 9.09 -11.88 1.35
N GLN A 49 10.31 -12.18 0.89
CA GLN A 49 11.08 -11.28 0.03
C GLN A 49 10.37 -10.99 -1.30
N SER A 50 9.53 -11.90 -1.81
CA SER A 50 8.74 -11.64 -3.02
C SER A 50 7.81 -10.43 -2.88
N LEU A 51 7.26 -10.21 -1.68
CA LEU A 51 6.49 -9.00 -1.37
C LEU A 51 7.39 -7.77 -1.31
N SER A 52 8.56 -7.87 -0.67
CA SER A 52 9.51 -6.75 -0.58
C SER A 52 10.02 -6.31 -1.95
N VAL A 53 10.37 -7.27 -2.81
CA VAL A 53 10.78 -7.01 -4.20
C VAL A 53 9.63 -6.39 -5.00
N TYR A 54 8.39 -6.87 -4.80
CA TYR A 54 7.19 -6.28 -5.38
C TYR A 54 7.06 -4.79 -4.99
N LEU A 55 7.14 -4.49 -3.69
CA LEU A 55 7.01 -3.13 -3.17
C LEU A 55 8.13 -2.20 -3.66
N ALA A 56 9.38 -2.70 -3.72
CA ALA A 56 10.52 -1.96 -4.26
C ALA A 56 10.31 -1.61 -5.74
N ALA A 57 9.95 -2.60 -6.55
CA ALA A 57 9.73 -2.42 -7.99
C ALA A 57 8.52 -1.51 -8.27
N TYR A 58 7.46 -1.64 -7.47
CA TYR A 58 6.29 -0.76 -7.57
C TYR A 58 6.63 0.68 -7.22
N GLY A 59 7.35 0.93 -6.12
CA GLY A 59 7.82 2.25 -5.72
C GLY A 59 8.73 2.90 -6.77
N LEU A 60 9.67 2.13 -7.34
CA LEU A 60 10.53 2.57 -8.44
C LEU A 60 9.69 2.91 -9.69
N GLY A 61 8.72 2.09 -10.02
CA GLY A 61 7.83 2.35 -11.14
C GLY A 61 6.99 3.62 -10.94
N MET A 62 6.46 3.86 -9.74
CA MET A 62 5.75 5.12 -9.44
C MET A 62 6.63 6.36 -9.66
N LEU A 63 7.91 6.27 -9.28
CA LEU A 63 8.90 7.34 -9.50
C LEU A 63 9.09 7.63 -11.00
N LEU A 64 9.20 6.58 -11.83
CA LEU A 64 9.51 6.71 -13.24
C LEU A 64 8.27 7.01 -14.10
N PHE A 65 7.16 6.32 -13.83
CA PHE A 65 5.96 6.42 -14.67
C PHE A 65 5.12 7.67 -14.41
N GLY A 66 5.29 8.36 -13.28
CA GLY A 66 4.62 9.64 -13.03
C GLY A 66 4.96 10.69 -14.12
N PRO A 67 6.23 11.08 -14.26
CA PRO A 67 6.65 12.01 -15.31
C PRO A 67 6.44 11.45 -16.73
N LEU A 68 6.60 10.14 -16.92
CA LEU A 68 6.42 9.50 -18.21
C LEU A 68 4.96 9.57 -18.68
N ALA A 69 3.99 9.46 -17.76
CA ALA A 69 2.56 9.62 -18.06
C ALA A 69 2.22 10.98 -18.68
N ASP A 70 2.90 12.03 -18.21
CA ASP A 70 2.72 13.38 -18.76
C ASP A 70 3.37 13.55 -20.15
N ALA A 71 4.39 12.73 -20.48
CA ALA A 71 5.14 12.82 -21.74
C ALA A 71 4.52 11.97 -22.87
N ILE A 72 4.07 10.75 -22.59
CA ILE A 72 3.56 9.80 -23.60
C ILE A 72 2.03 9.67 -23.58
N GLY A 73 1.36 10.21 -22.57
CA GLY A 73 -0.07 10.10 -22.35
C GLY A 73 -0.45 9.03 -21.33
N ARG A 74 -1.57 9.27 -20.66
CA ARG A 74 -2.01 8.42 -19.53
C ARG A 74 -2.64 7.12 -20.01
N ARG A 75 -3.44 7.17 -21.08
CA ARG A 75 -4.11 5.98 -21.61
C ARG A 75 -3.14 4.95 -22.19
N PRO A 76 -2.17 5.30 -23.05
CA PRO A 76 -1.17 4.36 -23.55
C PRO A 76 -0.38 3.71 -22.40
N LEU A 77 0.02 4.48 -21.41
CA LEU A 77 0.77 3.98 -20.25
C LEU A 77 -0.05 3.00 -19.42
N ALA A 78 -1.34 3.29 -19.18
CA ALA A 78 -2.24 2.37 -18.48
C ALA A 78 -2.41 1.05 -19.23
N LEU A 79 -2.59 1.10 -20.55
CA LEU A 79 -2.74 -0.10 -21.39
C LEU A 79 -1.47 -0.96 -21.39
N CYS A 80 -0.29 -0.35 -21.60
CA CYS A 80 0.99 -1.06 -21.51
C CYS A 80 1.20 -1.67 -20.12
N GLY A 81 0.94 -0.90 -19.06
CA GLY A 81 1.06 -1.37 -17.68
C GLY A 81 0.17 -2.58 -17.39
N LEU A 82 -1.11 -2.52 -17.74
CA LEU A 82 -2.04 -3.64 -17.57
C LEU A 82 -1.68 -4.85 -18.44
N LEU A 83 -1.22 -4.64 -19.68
CA LEU A 83 -0.78 -5.72 -20.55
C LEU A 83 0.39 -6.49 -19.93
N PHE A 84 1.45 -5.78 -19.55
CA PHE A 84 2.63 -6.42 -18.96
C PHE A 84 2.36 -6.99 -17.58
N PHE A 85 1.51 -6.36 -16.77
CA PHE A 85 1.04 -6.93 -15.51
C PHE A 85 0.30 -8.26 -15.73
N SER A 86 -0.58 -8.31 -16.72
CA SER A 86 -1.34 -9.51 -17.07
C SER A 86 -0.43 -10.63 -17.57
N LEU A 87 0.53 -10.31 -18.46
CA LEU A 87 1.52 -11.27 -18.94
C LEU A 87 2.41 -11.81 -17.83
N ALA A 88 2.86 -10.95 -16.92
CA ALA A 88 3.63 -11.37 -15.75
C ALA A 88 2.82 -12.26 -14.80
N SER A 89 1.54 -11.92 -14.58
CA SER A 89 0.63 -12.74 -13.77
C SER A 89 0.42 -14.11 -14.40
N PHE A 90 0.27 -14.16 -15.73
CA PHE A 90 0.14 -15.43 -16.47
C PHE A 90 1.43 -16.26 -16.42
N ALA A 91 2.61 -15.61 -16.53
CA ALA A 91 3.89 -16.29 -16.41
C ALA A 91 4.10 -16.90 -15.01
N LEU A 92 3.58 -16.26 -13.94
CA LEU A 92 3.64 -16.76 -12.56
C LEU A 92 2.84 -18.07 -12.38
N VAL A 93 1.86 -18.37 -13.22
CA VAL A 93 1.12 -19.66 -13.21
C VAL A 93 2.05 -20.84 -13.48
N PHE A 94 3.10 -20.64 -14.26
CA PHE A 94 4.07 -21.68 -14.63
C PHE A 94 5.34 -21.64 -13.78
N CYS A 95 5.35 -20.83 -12.71
CA CYS A 95 6.52 -20.66 -11.88
C CYS A 95 6.77 -21.92 -11.02
N GLN A 96 7.99 -22.46 -11.11
CA GLN A 96 8.46 -23.66 -10.37
C GLN A 96 9.75 -23.40 -9.59
N ASP A 97 10.20 -22.14 -9.57
CA ASP A 97 11.46 -21.75 -8.95
C ASP A 97 11.31 -20.44 -8.19
N ALA A 98 11.86 -20.37 -6.98
CA ALA A 98 11.71 -19.20 -6.11
C ALA A 98 12.41 -17.95 -6.67
N GLN A 99 13.51 -18.08 -7.44
CA GLN A 99 14.18 -16.94 -8.05
C GLN A 99 13.34 -16.36 -9.21
N TRP A 100 12.73 -17.25 -10.00
CA TRP A 100 11.78 -16.84 -11.03
C TRP A 100 10.55 -16.12 -10.42
N LEU A 101 10.06 -16.62 -9.28
CA LEU A 101 9.00 -15.94 -8.52
C LEU A 101 9.41 -14.49 -8.21
N LEU A 102 10.59 -14.27 -7.62
CA LEU A 102 11.08 -12.93 -7.28
C LEU A 102 11.16 -12.02 -8.51
N GLY A 103 11.76 -12.51 -9.60
CA GLY A 103 11.92 -11.75 -10.84
C GLY A 103 10.57 -11.38 -11.48
N LEU A 104 9.64 -12.34 -11.58
CA LEU A 104 8.32 -12.10 -12.15
C LEU A 104 7.47 -11.19 -11.27
N ARG A 105 7.57 -11.28 -9.94
CA ARG A 105 6.91 -10.38 -9.00
C ARG A 105 7.43 -8.96 -9.10
N ALA A 106 8.75 -8.77 -9.28
CA ALA A 106 9.33 -7.45 -9.55
C ALA A 106 8.78 -6.84 -10.84
N PHE A 107 8.78 -7.62 -11.92
CA PHE A 107 8.27 -7.17 -13.22
C PHE A 107 6.77 -6.89 -13.18
N GLN A 108 5.97 -7.76 -12.54
CA GLN A 108 4.53 -7.56 -12.33
C GLN A 108 4.24 -6.24 -11.62
N ALA A 109 4.96 -5.97 -10.51
CA ALA A 109 4.79 -4.75 -9.72
C ALA A 109 5.18 -3.50 -10.49
N PHE A 110 6.32 -3.55 -11.18
CA PHE A 110 6.79 -2.44 -12.02
C PHE A 110 5.76 -2.11 -13.09
N ALA A 111 5.28 -3.11 -13.83
CA ALA A 111 4.23 -2.93 -14.83
C ALA A 111 2.91 -2.41 -14.22
N GLY A 112 2.48 -2.97 -13.09
CA GLY A 112 1.26 -2.53 -12.39
C GLY A 112 1.30 -1.07 -11.96
N SER A 113 2.46 -0.58 -11.54
CA SER A 113 2.63 0.82 -11.16
C SER A 113 2.39 1.79 -12.32
N ALA A 114 2.72 1.41 -13.55
CA ALA A 114 2.43 2.20 -14.75
C ALA A 114 0.92 2.40 -14.98
N ALA A 115 0.13 1.35 -14.69
CA ALA A 115 -1.33 1.42 -14.82
C ALA A 115 -1.97 2.25 -13.71
N THR A 116 -1.46 2.17 -12.48
CA THR A 116 -2.09 2.80 -11.32
C THR A 116 -1.74 4.27 -11.15
N VAL A 117 -0.50 4.67 -11.49
CA VAL A 117 -0.01 6.05 -11.34
C VAL A 117 -0.78 7.07 -12.19
N VAL A 118 -1.39 6.64 -13.27
CA VAL A 118 -2.14 7.53 -14.18
C VAL A 118 -3.53 7.89 -13.64
N VAL A 119 -4.10 7.07 -12.75
CA VAL A 119 -5.50 7.20 -12.30
C VAL A 119 -5.78 8.53 -11.58
N PRO A 120 -4.98 8.99 -10.61
CA PRO A 120 -5.20 10.30 -9.98
C PRO A 120 -5.23 11.45 -10.99
N GLY A 121 -4.37 11.38 -11.99
CA GLY A 121 -4.31 12.38 -13.04
C GLY A 121 -5.52 12.37 -13.97
N ILE A 122 -6.07 11.19 -14.29
CA ILE A 122 -7.31 11.06 -15.05
C ILE A 122 -8.50 11.62 -14.26
N ILE A 123 -8.60 11.27 -12.97
CA ILE A 123 -9.63 11.80 -12.08
C ILE A 123 -9.56 13.33 -12.02
N ARG A 124 -8.35 13.89 -11.88
CA ARG A 124 -8.16 15.34 -11.88
C ARG A 124 -8.66 16.00 -13.16
N ALA A 125 -8.39 15.41 -14.31
CA ALA A 125 -8.84 15.93 -15.60
C ALA A 125 -10.36 15.85 -15.77
N LEU A 126 -11.00 14.80 -15.23
CA LEU A 126 -12.45 14.58 -15.35
C LEU A 126 -13.27 15.38 -14.33
N TYR A 127 -12.78 15.49 -13.10
CA TYR A 127 -13.50 16.12 -11.99
C TYR A 127 -13.11 17.58 -11.73
N GLN A 128 -11.99 18.04 -12.28
CA GLN A 128 -11.49 19.43 -12.16
C GLN A 128 -11.54 19.93 -10.71
N GLU A 129 -12.37 20.91 -10.39
CA GLU A 129 -12.53 21.46 -9.03
C GLU A 129 -13.03 20.43 -8.02
N ASN A 130 -13.74 19.39 -8.46
CA ASN A 130 -14.26 18.31 -7.62
C ASN A 130 -13.34 17.08 -7.55
N THR A 131 -12.04 17.22 -7.88
CA THR A 131 -11.06 16.11 -7.88
C THR A 131 -11.09 15.29 -6.58
N ALA A 132 -11.21 15.95 -5.42
CA ALA A 132 -11.27 15.28 -4.12
C ALA A 132 -12.47 14.31 -4.02
N LYS A 133 -13.62 14.65 -4.60
CA LYS A 133 -14.80 13.79 -4.65
C LYS A 133 -14.55 12.53 -5.50
N GLY A 134 -13.93 12.71 -6.67
CA GLY A 134 -13.56 11.57 -7.54
C GLY A 134 -12.54 10.63 -6.88
N MET A 135 -11.53 11.19 -6.25
CA MET A 135 -10.54 10.42 -5.48
C MET A 135 -11.16 9.66 -4.31
N SER A 136 -12.12 10.28 -3.60
CA SER A 136 -12.83 9.62 -2.50
C SER A 136 -13.60 8.38 -2.96
N TYR A 137 -14.28 8.44 -4.11
CA TYR A 137 -14.98 7.27 -4.65
C TYR A 137 -14.03 6.13 -4.99
N VAL A 138 -12.91 6.43 -5.64
CA VAL A 138 -11.89 5.40 -5.96
C VAL A 138 -11.29 4.82 -4.69
N SER A 139 -10.98 5.66 -3.69
CA SER A 139 -10.44 5.19 -2.41
C SER A 139 -11.42 4.30 -1.65
N MET A 140 -12.72 4.62 -1.65
CA MET A 140 -13.74 3.77 -1.02
C MET A 140 -13.80 2.37 -1.64
N ILE A 141 -13.74 2.28 -2.96
CA ILE A 141 -13.74 0.98 -3.67
C ILE A 141 -12.43 0.24 -3.39
N MET A 142 -11.29 0.95 -3.41
CA MET A 142 -9.98 0.37 -3.10
C MET A 142 -9.88 -0.21 -1.69
N MET A 143 -10.54 0.40 -0.71
CA MET A 143 -10.53 -0.11 0.66
C MET A 143 -11.18 -1.50 0.79
N MET A 144 -12.04 -1.88 -0.15
CA MET A 144 -12.64 -3.22 -0.16
C MET A 144 -11.65 -4.31 -0.64
N ALA A 145 -10.66 -3.95 -1.46
CA ALA A 145 -9.73 -4.93 -2.04
C ALA A 145 -8.94 -5.72 -0.98
N PRO A 146 -8.27 -5.11 0.01
CA PRO A 146 -7.55 -5.84 1.06
C PRO A 146 -8.47 -6.68 1.95
N LEU A 147 -9.76 -6.32 2.05
CA LEU A 147 -10.73 -7.09 2.84
C LEU A 147 -11.12 -8.39 2.13
N ILE A 148 -11.25 -8.34 0.81
CA ILE A 148 -11.76 -9.43 -0.01
C ILE A 148 -10.62 -10.31 -0.55
N ALA A 149 -9.46 -9.72 -0.82
CA ALA A 149 -8.36 -10.40 -1.51
C ALA A 149 -7.87 -11.68 -0.81
N PRO A 150 -7.57 -11.70 0.51
CA PRO A 150 -7.14 -12.95 1.16
C PRO A 150 -8.24 -14.01 1.19
N ALA A 151 -9.52 -13.61 1.28
CA ALA A 151 -10.63 -14.55 1.23
C ALA A 151 -10.75 -15.22 -0.15
N ILE A 152 -10.54 -14.47 -1.24
CA ILE A 152 -10.44 -15.04 -2.59
C ILE A 152 -9.24 -15.98 -2.67
N GLY A 153 -8.07 -15.57 -2.16
CA GLY A 153 -6.86 -16.39 -2.12
C GLY A 153 -7.08 -17.73 -1.40
N SER A 154 -7.66 -17.70 -0.21
CA SER A 154 -7.99 -18.92 0.55
C SER A 154 -9.03 -19.79 -0.14
N ALA A 155 -10.02 -19.18 -0.81
CA ALA A 155 -11.02 -19.94 -1.57
C ALA A 155 -10.39 -20.66 -2.78
N VAL A 156 -9.44 -20.02 -3.45
CA VAL A 156 -8.67 -20.63 -4.55
C VAL A 156 -7.84 -21.81 -4.03
N LEU A 157 -7.14 -21.64 -2.91
CA LEU A 157 -6.33 -22.71 -2.29
C LEU A 157 -7.18 -23.92 -1.86
N TRP A 158 -8.43 -23.70 -1.51
CA TRP A 158 -9.32 -24.80 -1.11
C TRP A 158 -9.68 -25.73 -2.28
N VAL A 159 -9.70 -25.21 -3.52
CA VAL A 159 -10.15 -25.96 -4.71
C VAL A 159 -9.03 -26.23 -5.73
N GLY A 160 -7.87 -25.58 -5.57
CA GLY A 160 -6.77 -25.62 -6.54
C GLY A 160 -5.40 -25.40 -5.91
N HIS A 161 -4.47 -24.91 -6.71
CA HIS A 161 -3.08 -24.68 -6.34
C HIS A 161 -2.81 -23.18 -6.15
N TRP A 162 -1.71 -22.83 -5.49
CA TRP A 162 -1.32 -21.41 -5.31
C TRP A 162 -1.09 -20.66 -6.64
N GLN A 163 -0.70 -21.38 -7.69
CA GLN A 163 -0.54 -20.83 -9.06
C GLN A 163 -1.86 -20.28 -9.61
N ASP A 164 -3.00 -20.87 -9.21
CA ASP A 164 -4.33 -20.46 -9.66
C ASP A 164 -4.69 -19.05 -9.16
N ILE A 165 -4.08 -18.60 -8.05
CA ILE A 165 -4.21 -17.21 -7.57
C ILE A 165 -3.68 -16.23 -8.63
N PHE A 166 -2.54 -16.55 -9.23
CA PHE A 166 -1.95 -15.73 -10.30
C PHE A 166 -2.74 -15.85 -11.61
N LEU A 167 -3.39 -17.00 -11.86
CA LEU A 167 -4.33 -17.15 -12.99
C LEU A 167 -5.54 -16.23 -12.79
N VAL A 168 -6.14 -16.17 -11.60
CA VAL A 168 -7.24 -15.24 -11.30
C VAL A 168 -6.80 -13.79 -11.50
N LEU A 169 -5.60 -13.41 -11.05
CA LEU A 169 -5.04 -12.08 -11.28
C LEU A 169 -4.81 -11.78 -12.77
N ALA A 170 -4.33 -12.76 -13.54
CA ALA A 170 -4.14 -12.64 -14.99
C ALA A 170 -5.46 -12.43 -15.72
N LEU A 171 -6.49 -13.20 -15.38
CA LEU A 171 -7.84 -13.07 -15.96
C LEU A 171 -8.47 -11.72 -15.58
N TYR A 172 -8.39 -11.35 -14.31
CA TYR A 172 -8.88 -10.06 -13.81
C TYR A 172 -8.22 -8.90 -14.57
N SER A 173 -6.88 -8.87 -14.59
CA SER A 173 -6.14 -7.77 -15.22
C SER A 173 -6.33 -7.73 -16.74
N SER A 174 -6.48 -8.89 -17.41
CA SER A 174 -6.83 -8.97 -18.83
C SER A 174 -8.22 -8.40 -19.10
N PHE A 175 -9.19 -8.72 -18.24
CA PHE A 175 -10.54 -8.15 -18.35
C PHE A 175 -10.52 -6.63 -18.14
N ILE A 176 -9.80 -6.13 -17.15
CA ILE A 176 -9.63 -4.69 -16.93
C ILE A 176 -8.87 -4.03 -18.08
N LEU A 177 -7.88 -4.70 -18.69
CA LEU A 177 -7.19 -4.22 -19.89
C LEU A 177 -8.17 -4.02 -21.06
N LEU A 178 -9.05 -4.98 -21.32
CA LEU A 178 -10.07 -4.88 -22.38
C LEU A 178 -11.05 -3.72 -22.11
N LEU A 179 -11.52 -3.58 -20.87
CA LEU A 179 -12.39 -2.47 -20.50
C LEU A 179 -11.65 -1.12 -20.61
N THR A 180 -10.37 -1.07 -20.21
CA THR A 180 -9.53 0.13 -20.31
C THR A 180 -9.31 0.51 -21.78
N TRP A 181 -9.02 -0.45 -22.62
CA TRP A 181 -8.88 -0.23 -24.05
C TRP A 181 -10.18 0.32 -24.68
N ARG A 182 -11.34 -0.17 -24.26
CA ARG A 182 -12.64 0.22 -24.85
C ARG A 182 -13.19 1.53 -24.29
N PHE A 183 -13.02 1.79 -22.99
CA PHE A 183 -13.78 2.81 -22.27
C PHE A 183 -12.93 3.91 -21.62
N LEU A 184 -11.60 3.72 -21.43
CA LEU A 184 -10.79 4.75 -20.81
C LEU A 184 -10.59 5.92 -21.77
N PRO A 185 -11.07 7.14 -21.46
CA PRO A 185 -10.78 8.31 -22.28
C PRO A 185 -9.32 8.74 -22.15
N ASP A 186 -8.81 9.45 -23.14
CA ASP A 186 -7.54 10.16 -23.05
C ASP A 186 -7.80 11.68 -22.88
N PRO A 187 -8.14 12.12 -21.66
CA PRO A 187 -8.65 13.46 -21.43
C PRO A 187 -7.56 14.55 -21.42
N VAL A 188 -6.29 14.14 -21.43
CA VAL A 188 -5.17 15.09 -21.23
C VAL A 188 -4.29 15.07 -22.47
N PRO A 189 -4.16 16.22 -23.19
CA PRO A 189 -3.23 16.32 -24.30
C PRO A 189 -1.78 16.15 -23.82
N VAL A 190 -1.00 15.42 -24.59
CA VAL A 190 0.44 15.22 -24.37
C VAL A 190 1.15 16.57 -24.55
N ILE A 191 1.88 17.02 -23.55
CA ILE A 191 2.69 18.24 -23.63
C ILE A 191 4.02 17.88 -24.30
N LYS A 192 4.08 18.08 -25.62
CA LYS A 192 5.30 17.83 -26.40
C LYS A 192 6.46 18.72 -25.90
N GLY A 193 7.63 18.12 -25.70
CA GLY A 193 8.86 18.85 -25.33
C GLY A 193 9.06 19.09 -23.83
N ARG A 194 8.21 18.58 -22.95
CA ARG A 194 8.44 18.65 -21.50
C ARG A 194 9.66 17.80 -21.12
N LYS A 195 10.63 18.41 -20.45
CA LYS A 195 11.80 17.69 -19.90
C LYS A 195 11.34 16.72 -18.81
N LEU A 196 11.83 15.48 -18.88
CA LEU A 196 11.59 14.46 -17.85
C LEU A 196 12.50 14.74 -16.65
N GLU A 197 11.93 15.29 -15.59
CA GLU A 197 12.65 15.59 -14.36
C GLU A 197 12.14 14.67 -13.24
N PHE A 198 12.70 13.47 -13.16
CA PHE A 198 12.24 12.43 -12.22
C PHE A 198 12.42 12.81 -10.75
N LEU A 199 13.49 13.54 -10.42
CA LEU A 199 13.84 13.88 -9.05
C LEU A 199 13.42 15.30 -8.63
N ALA A 200 12.97 16.14 -9.56
CA ALA A 200 12.60 17.53 -9.25
C ALA A 200 11.47 17.61 -8.21
N GLY A 201 10.46 16.71 -8.32
CA GLY A 201 9.39 16.64 -7.36
C GLY A 201 9.85 16.29 -5.95
N TYR A 202 10.81 15.36 -5.82
CA TYR A 202 11.41 15.00 -4.54
C TYR A 202 12.18 16.17 -3.94
N ARG A 203 13.05 16.79 -4.74
CA ARG A 203 13.82 17.95 -4.30
C ARG A 203 12.90 19.08 -3.83
N PHE A 204 11.82 19.36 -4.54
CA PHE A 204 10.83 20.37 -4.18
C PHE A 204 10.13 20.03 -2.84
N VAL A 205 9.64 18.80 -2.67
CA VAL A 205 8.92 18.38 -1.46
C VAL A 205 9.85 18.34 -0.24
N PHE A 206 11.07 17.80 -0.40
CA PHE A 206 12.05 17.72 0.68
C PHE A 206 12.73 19.05 1.03
N ALA A 207 12.71 20.04 0.13
CA ALA A 207 13.17 21.41 0.44
C ALA A 207 12.31 22.06 1.54
N ASN A 208 11.04 21.67 1.67
CA ASN A 208 10.17 22.15 2.74
C ASN A 208 10.46 21.43 4.06
N VAL A 209 11.31 22.04 4.89
CA VAL A 209 11.75 21.47 6.19
C VAL A 209 10.56 21.17 7.09
N ALA A 210 9.52 22.02 7.10
CA ALA A 210 8.35 21.85 7.95
C ALA A 210 7.44 20.65 7.53
N ALA A 211 7.60 20.11 6.31
CA ALA A 211 6.87 18.93 5.86
C ALA A 211 7.59 17.60 6.23
N ARG A 212 8.90 17.64 6.49
CA ARG A 212 9.72 16.44 6.71
C ARG A 212 9.21 15.54 7.85
N PRO A 213 8.78 16.07 9.03
CA PRO A 213 8.28 15.21 10.10
C PRO A 213 7.02 14.42 9.69
N GLN A 214 6.10 15.04 8.96
CA GLN A 214 4.88 14.36 8.47
C GLN A 214 5.21 13.35 7.38
N ILE A 215 6.17 13.66 6.49
CA ILE A 215 6.66 12.72 5.47
C ILE A 215 7.29 11.49 6.14
N ALA A 216 8.17 11.68 7.12
CA ALA A 216 8.77 10.59 7.89
C ALA A 216 7.70 9.78 8.64
N THR A 217 6.71 10.44 9.24
CA THR A 217 5.59 9.78 9.91
C THR A 217 4.78 8.89 8.96
N SER A 218 4.40 9.40 7.78
CA SER A 218 3.68 8.61 6.77
C SER A 218 4.52 7.43 6.27
N MET A 219 5.82 7.64 6.07
CA MET A 219 6.77 6.60 5.66
C MET A 219 6.89 5.48 6.72
N PHE A 220 7.11 5.82 8.00
CA PHE A 220 7.25 4.82 9.06
C PHE A 220 5.94 4.13 9.41
N ALA A 221 4.79 4.82 9.31
CA ALA A 221 3.49 4.19 9.45
C ALA A 221 3.25 3.14 8.35
N SER A 222 3.66 3.46 7.12
CA SER A 222 3.60 2.52 6.00
C SER A 222 4.60 1.37 6.15
N PHE A 223 5.81 1.63 6.63
CA PHE A 223 6.77 0.59 6.98
C PHE A 223 6.18 -0.41 7.99
N ALA A 224 5.61 0.06 9.10
CA ALA A 224 4.98 -0.81 10.09
C ALA A 224 3.81 -1.61 9.48
N PHE A 225 2.98 -0.98 8.64
CA PHE A 225 1.91 -1.67 7.92
C PHE A 225 2.44 -2.78 7.00
N PHE A 226 3.49 -2.53 6.24
CA PHE A 226 4.07 -3.54 5.36
C PHE A 226 4.87 -4.61 6.12
N CYS A 227 5.43 -4.30 7.31
CA CYS A 227 5.95 -5.33 8.22
C CYS A 227 4.82 -6.29 8.64
N PHE A 228 3.62 -5.78 8.96
CA PHE A 228 2.46 -6.62 9.22
C PHE A 228 2.13 -7.50 8.01
N LEU A 229 1.96 -6.91 6.81
CA LEU A 229 1.62 -7.69 5.61
C LEU A 229 2.63 -8.79 5.30
N THR A 230 3.93 -8.49 5.45
CA THR A 230 5.01 -9.43 5.14
C THR A 230 5.11 -10.56 6.15
N ALA A 231 4.93 -10.26 7.44
CA ALA A 231 5.15 -11.23 8.52
C ALA A 231 3.92 -12.05 8.88
N VAL A 232 2.70 -11.51 8.66
CA VAL A 232 1.46 -12.10 9.18
C VAL A 232 1.17 -13.52 8.66
N PRO A 233 1.50 -13.91 7.41
CA PRO A 233 1.34 -15.28 6.96
C PRO A 233 2.19 -16.26 7.79
N PHE A 234 3.46 -15.94 8.01
CA PHE A 234 4.34 -16.72 8.90
C PHE A 234 3.78 -16.77 10.32
N VAL A 235 3.45 -15.59 10.91
CA VAL A 235 3.01 -15.52 12.31
C VAL A 235 1.71 -16.28 12.56
N TYR A 236 0.70 -16.15 11.70
CA TYR A 236 -0.59 -16.78 11.93
C TYR A 236 -0.60 -18.24 11.46
N ILE A 237 -0.13 -18.53 10.25
CA ILE A 237 -0.27 -19.86 9.65
C ILE A 237 0.83 -20.78 10.16
N GLU A 238 2.09 -20.39 10.03
CA GLU A 238 3.22 -21.28 10.33
C GLU A 238 3.51 -21.33 11.85
N TYR A 239 3.64 -20.17 12.51
CA TYR A 239 4.01 -20.14 13.93
C TYR A 239 2.85 -20.53 14.87
N TYR A 240 1.61 -20.02 14.62
CA TYR A 240 0.44 -20.32 15.44
C TYR A 240 -0.42 -21.47 14.90
N GLY A 241 -0.12 -22.02 13.72
CA GLY A 241 -0.86 -23.16 13.15
C GLY A 241 -2.30 -22.81 12.72
N VAL A 242 -2.57 -21.55 12.36
CA VAL A 242 -3.89 -21.09 11.89
C VAL A 242 -4.09 -21.57 10.46
N ASN A 243 -5.26 -22.13 10.14
CA ASN A 243 -5.58 -22.50 8.76
C ASN A 243 -5.88 -21.26 7.90
N GLU A 244 -5.88 -21.40 6.57
CA GLU A 244 -6.00 -20.31 5.59
C GLU A 244 -7.34 -19.56 5.72
N GLN A 245 -8.43 -20.25 6.09
CA GLN A 245 -9.75 -19.66 6.26
C GLN A 245 -9.79 -18.76 7.50
N LEU A 246 -9.26 -19.24 8.63
CA LEU A 246 -9.16 -18.43 9.85
C LEU A 246 -8.14 -17.28 9.68
N PHE A 247 -7.04 -17.53 8.94
CA PHE A 247 -6.11 -16.47 8.55
C PHE A 247 -6.84 -15.32 7.85
N SER A 248 -7.66 -15.63 6.84
CA SER A 248 -8.41 -14.61 6.09
C SER A 248 -9.38 -13.83 6.98
N LEU A 249 -10.02 -14.48 7.96
CA LEU A 249 -10.90 -13.83 8.92
C LEU A 249 -10.13 -12.88 9.86
N LEU A 250 -9.00 -13.34 10.40
CA LEU A 250 -8.14 -12.52 11.27
C LEU A 250 -7.52 -11.34 10.51
N PHE A 251 -7.12 -11.57 9.26
CA PHE A 251 -6.64 -10.51 8.39
C PHE A 251 -7.75 -9.47 8.11
N ALA A 252 -8.95 -9.95 7.77
CA ALA A 252 -10.12 -9.09 7.57
C ALA A 252 -10.47 -8.28 8.83
N LEU A 253 -10.35 -8.86 10.03
CA LEU A 253 -10.52 -8.16 11.30
C LEU A 253 -9.51 -6.99 11.41
N ASN A 254 -8.23 -7.25 11.16
CA ASN A 254 -7.17 -6.24 11.26
C ASN A 254 -7.35 -5.10 10.25
N VAL A 255 -7.64 -5.43 8.99
CA VAL A 255 -7.95 -4.43 7.94
C VAL A 255 -9.25 -3.71 8.25
N GLY A 256 -10.27 -4.42 8.74
CA GLY A 256 -11.54 -3.85 9.19
C GLY A 256 -11.37 -2.82 10.31
N MET A 257 -10.48 -3.06 11.26
CA MET A 257 -10.13 -2.11 12.32
C MET A 257 -9.46 -0.85 11.77
N LEU A 258 -8.55 -0.99 10.78
CA LEU A 258 -7.96 0.14 10.08
C LEU A 258 -9.04 0.96 9.34
N MET A 259 -9.95 0.30 8.64
CA MET A 259 -11.07 0.96 7.94
C MET A 259 -12.01 1.67 8.91
N LEU A 260 -12.38 1.02 10.01
CA LEU A 260 -13.22 1.60 11.07
C LEU A 260 -12.56 2.85 11.66
N ALA A 261 -11.27 2.78 11.94
CA ALA A 261 -10.52 3.92 12.46
C ALA A 261 -10.52 5.10 11.47
N ASN A 262 -10.32 4.84 10.17
CA ASN A 262 -10.40 5.86 9.13
C ASN A 262 -11.81 6.44 8.98
N PHE A 263 -12.84 5.61 9.09
CA PHE A 263 -14.24 6.07 9.11
C PHE A 263 -14.51 6.97 10.32
N CYS A 264 -14.12 6.57 11.52
CA CYS A 264 -14.22 7.39 12.72
C CYS A 264 -13.42 8.70 12.57
N ASN A 265 -12.19 8.61 12.03
CA ASN A 265 -11.36 9.79 11.78
C ASN A 265 -12.07 10.82 10.91
N SER A 266 -12.78 10.40 9.85
CA SER A 266 -13.52 11.31 8.98
C SER A 266 -14.57 12.16 9.71
N ARG A 267 -15.10 11.65 10.81
CA ARG A 267 -16.08 12.37 11.66
C ARG A 267 -15.41 13.26 12.71
N PHE A 268 -14.35 12.75 13.33
CA PHE A 268 -13.71 13.41 14.47
C PHE A 268 -12.66 14.44 14.06
N VAL A 269 -11.98 14.27 12.91
CA VAL A 269 -10.95 15.19 12.44
C VAL A 269 -11.44 16.62 12.23
N VAL A 270 -12.70 16.79 11.83
CA VAL A 270 -13.32 18.11 11.65
C VAL A 270 -13.38 18.87 12.99
N ARG A 271 -13.59 18.16 14.10
CA ARG A 271 -13.71 18.76 15.45
C ARG A 271 -12.37 18.93 16.13
N PHE A 272 -11.47 17.94 16.01
CA PHE A 272 -10.22 17.89 16.78
C PHE A 272 -9.01 18.31 15.97
N GLY A 273 -9.07 18.28 14.64
CA GLY A 273 -7.96 18.57 13.73
C GLY A 273 -6.98 17.39 13.56
N SER A 274 -6.28 17.37 12.42
CA SER A 274 -5.41 16.26 12.02
C SER A 274 -4.28 15.98 13.01
N GLN A 275 -3.65 17.02 13.58
CA GLN A 275 -2.53 16.83 14.51
C GLN A 275 -2.96 16.12 15.81
N ARG A 276 -4.13 16.47 16.38
CA ARG A 276 -4.62 15.80 17.61
C ARG A 276 -5.03 14.37 17.33
N MET A 277 -5.67 14.10 16.17
CA MET A 277 -6.02 12.74 15.75
C MET A 277 -4.78 11.88 15.54
N LEU A 278 -3.72 12.44 14.92
CA LEU A 278 -2.43 11.77 14.77
C LEU A 278 -1.80 11.45 16.14
N ASN A 279 -1.76 12.40 17.06
CA ASN A 279 -1.19 12.20 18.38
C ASN A 279 -1.96 11.14 19.19
N PHE A 280 -3.29 11.11 19.11
CA PHE A 280 -4.11 10.06 19.70
C PHE A 280 -3.77 8.68 19.09
N GLY A 281 -3.70 8.60 17.74
CA GLY A 281 -3.25 7.39 17.05
C GLY A 281 -1.87 6.94 17.51
N LEU A 282 -0.92 7.88 17.67
CA LEU A 282 0.44 7.57 18.12
C LEU A 282 0.48 7.01 19.55
N GLY A 283 -0.30 7.58 20.48
CA GLY A 283 -0.45 7.05 21.82
C GLY A 283 -0.99 5.62 21.84
N LEU A 284 -2.04 5.38 21.05
CA LEU A 284 -2.62 4.03 20.88
C LEU A 284 -1.63 3.07 20.22
N ALA A 285 -0.86 3.52 19.20
CA ALA A 285 0.15 2.71 18.53
C ALA A 285 1.28 2.30 19.47
N LEU A 286 1.80 3.23 20.28
CA LEU A 286 2.84 2.95 21.28
C LEU A 286 2.34 1.92 22.30
N PHE A 287 1.15 2.11 22.83
CA PHE A 287 0.56 1.16 23.76
C PHE A 287 0.40 -0.23 23.13
N SER A 288 -0.27 -0.32 21.98
CA SER A 288 -0.57 -1.59 21.33
C SER A 288 0.68 -2.32 20.84
N SER A 289 1.68 -1.61 20.30
CA SER A 289 2.93 -2.23 19.87
C SER A 289 3.79 -2.69 21.05
N THR A 290 3.75 -2.00 22.18
CA THR A 290 4.38 -2.45 23.43
C THR A 290 3.72 -3.74 23.93
N VAL A 291 2.38 -3.77 23.99
CA VAL A 291 1.64 -4.97 24.39
C VAL A 291 1.93 -6.13 23.41
N LEU A 292 2.01 -5.86 22.12
CA LEU A 292 2.37 -6.87 21.11
C LEU A 292 3.78 -7.46 21.36
N CYS A 293 4.77 -6.60 21.66
CA CYS A 293 6.12 -7.06 22.01
C CYS A 293 6.12 -7.92 23.27
N LEU A 294 5.44 -7.47 24.33
CA LEU A 294 5.36 -8.23 25.59
C LEU A 294 4.62 -9.56 25.40
N ALA A 295 3.51 -9.57 24.62
CA ALA A 295 2.75 -10.77 24.34
C ALA A 295 3.60 -11.85 23.63
N ASN A 296 4.43 -11.42 22.68
CA ASN A 296 5.31 -12.36 21.95
C ASN A 296 6.61 -12.68 22.71
N TRP A 297 7.08 -11.78 23.56
CA TRP A 297 8.22 -12.04 24.45
C TRP A 297 7.90 -13.12 25.50
N PHE A 298 6.70 -13.04 26.09
CA PHE A 298 6.22 -14.00 27.09
C PHE A 298 5.42 -15.16 26.50
N GLU A 299 5.37 -15.28 25.16
CA GLU A 299 4.68 -16.36 24.42
C GLU A 299 3.21 -16.53 24.84
N LEU A 300 2.48 -15.44 25.06
CA LEU A 300 1.09 -15.46 25.55
C LEU A 300 0.08 -16.02 24.54
N GLY A 301 0.51 -16.34 23.32
CA GLY A 301 -0.26 -17.02 22.29
C GLY A 301 -1.04 -16.11 21.33
N LEU A 302 -1.76 -16.77 20.40
CA LEU A 302 -2.43 -16.11 19.27
C LEU A 302 -3.42 -15.02 19.69
N VAL A 303 -4.23 -15.28 20.73
CA VAL A 303 -5.30 -14.36 21.14
C VAL A 303 -4.73 -12.99 21.55
N PHE A 304 -3.67 -12.98 22.36
CA PHE A 304 -3.03 -11.73 22.78
C PHE A 304 -2.35 -11.02 21.61
N THR A 305 -1.75 -11.76 20.70
CA THR A 305 -1.16 -11.23 19.47
C THR A 305 -2.22 -10.55 18.61
N VAL A 306 -3.35 -11.19 18.33
CA VAL A 306 -4.45 -10.64 17.53
C VAL A 306 -5.07 -9.40 18.20
N LEU A 307 -5.34 -9.49 19.52
CA LEU A 307 -5.91 -8.37 20.29
C LEU A 307 -4.99 -7.14 20.35
N SER A 308 -3.68 -7.34 20.21
CA SER A 308 -2.70 -6.25 20.16
C SER A 308 -2.55 -5.67 18.74
N ILE A 309 -2.60 -6.52 17.70
CA ILE A 309 -2.48 -6.08 16.31
C ILE A 309 -3.70 -5.26 15.89
N ALA A 310 -4.91 -5.64 16.25
CA ALA A 310 -6.13 -4.97 15.78
C ALA A 310 -6.16 -3.46 16.13
N PRO A 311 -5.93 -3.01 17.38
CA PRO A 311 -5.85 -1.57 17.67
C PRO A 311 -4.58 -0.91 17.11
N LEU A 312 -3.48 -1.66 16.94
CA LEU A 312 -2.29 -1.15 16.26
C LEU A 312 -2.58 -0.82 14.80
N MET A 313 -3.29 -1.69 14.07
CA MET A 313 -3.71 -1.42 12.68
C MET A 313 -4.65 -0.21 12.59
N ALA A 314 -5.61 -0.10 13.52
CA ALA A 314 -6.47 1.08 13.64
C ALA A 314 -5.66 2.37 13.80
N SER A 315 -4.66 2.34 14.68
CA SER A 315 -3.80 3.49 14.98
C SER A 315 -2.91 3.88 13.79
N LEU A 316 -2.34 2.90 13.06
CA LEU A 316 -1.55 3.16 11.85
C LEU A 316 -2.40 3.84 10.77
N GLY A 317 -3.67 3.42 10.62
CA GLY A 317 -4.63 4.08 9.72
C GLY A 317 -4.84 5.56 10.09
N LEU A 318 -5.07 5.85 11.39
CA LEU A 318 -5.22 7.24 11.87
C LEU A 318 -3.96 8.07 11.60
N ILE A 319 -2.79 7.53 11.93
CA ILE A 319 -1.51 8.22 11.77
C ILE A 319 -1.24 8.54 10.30
N ALA A 320 -1.32 7.54 9.42
CA ALA A 320 -1.01 7.70 8.01
C ALA A 320 -1.96 8.70 7.34
N THR A 321 -3.28 8.56 7.55
CA THR A 321 -4.29 9.43 6.93
C THR A 321 -4.12 10.89 7.36
N ASN A 322 -3.86 11.15 8.64
CA ASN A 322 -3.69 12.52 9.13
C ASN A 322 -2.34 13.12 8.72
N ALA A 323 -1.26 12.32 8.70
CA ALA A 323 0.04 12.78 8.20
C ALA A 323 -0.04 13.15 6.72
N ASP A 324 -0.65 12.30 5.87
CA ASP A 324 -0.86 12.57 4.45
C ASP A 324 -1.69 13.84 4.21
N ALA A 325 -2.78 14.02 4.97
CA ALA A 325 -3.60 15.22 4.89
C ALA A 325 -2.80 16.49 5.23
N MET A 326 -1.96 16.43 6.27
CA MET A 326 -1.10 17.56 6.66
C MET A 326 -0.03 17.86 5.62
N ILE A 327 0.54 16.84 4.94
CA ILE A 327 1.47 17.03 3.83
C ILE A 327 0.75 17.71 2.67
N LEU A 328 -0.39 17.19 2.24
CA LEU A 328 -1.14 17.74 1.10
C LEU A 328 -1.59 19.18 1.31
N MET A 329 -1.97 19.55 2.54
CA MET A 329 -2.30 20.95 2.88
C MET A 329 -1.11 21.90 2.76
N ARG A 330 0.14 21.40 2.85
CA ARG A 330 1.34 22.24 2.65
C ARG A 330 1.70 22.44 1.17
N PHE A 331 1.18 21.61 0.28
CA PHE A 331 1.46 21.64 -1.16
C PHE A 331 0.17 21.73 -1.99
N PRO A 332 -0.70 22.73 -1.79
CA PRO A 332 -2.01 22.78 -2.45
C PRO A 332 -1.91 22.83 -3.98
N GLU A 333 -0.95 23.61 -4.52
CA GLU A 333 -0.74 23.74 -5.96
C GLU A 333 0.04 22.54 -6.57
N HIS A 334 0.79 21.80 -5.75
CA HIS A 334 1.63 20.67 -6.14
C HIS A 334 1.20 19.36 -5.47
N SER A 335 -0.10 19.21 -5.17
CA SER A 335 -0.64 18.04 -4.47
C SER A 335 -0.35 16.72 -5.20
N GLY A 336 -0.36 16.72 -6.54
CA GLY A 336 0.01 15.55 -7.34
C GLY A 336 1.47 15.12 -7.15
N THR A 337 2.39 16.09 -7.12
CA THR A 337 3.82 15.84 -6.83
C THR A 337 4.01 15.30 -5.42
N ALA A 338 3.35 15.91 -4.43
CA ALA A 338 3.41 15.45 -3.04
C ALA A 338 2.86 14.03 -2.90
N THR A 339 1.73 13.70 -3.54
CA THR A 339 1.16 12.35 -3.55
C THR A 339 2.10 11.33 -4.19
N ALA A 340 2.77 11.66 -5.29
CA ALA A 340 3.73 10.76 -5.93
C ALA A 340 4.94 10.49 -5.02
N VAL A 341 5.48 11.53 -4.37
CA VAL A 341 6.58 11.40 -3.40
C VAL A 341 6.17 10.52 -2.22
N ILE A 342 5.01 10.79 -1.60
CA ILE A 342 4.47 9.98 -0.49
C ILE A 342 4.33 8.53 -0.94
N GLY A 343 3.73 8.28 -2.11
CA GLY A 343 3.53 6.92 -2.63
C GLY A 343 4.84 6.16 -2.81
N THR A 344 5.84 6.77 -3.45
CA THR A 344 7.15 6.14 -3.64
C THR A 344 7.85 5.85 -2.31
N LEU A 345 7.82 6.77 -1.35
CA LEU A 345 8.42 6.57 -0.03
C LEU A 345 7.69 5.48 0.77
N ARG A 346 6.37 5.43 0.66
CA ARG A 346 5.52 4.42 1.29
C ARG A 346 5.90 3.01 0.84
N PHE A 347 5.90 2.77 -0.46
CA PHE A 347 6.25 1.46 -1.02
C PHE A 347 7.75 1.16 -0.88
N GLY A 348 8.61 2.16 -1.05
CA GLY A 348 10.05 2.02 -0.85
C GLY A 348 10.44 1.64 0.59
N SER A 349 9.79 2.25 1.61
CA SER A 349 9.99 1.85 3.01
C SER A 349 9.46 0.46 3.30
N GLY A 350 8.29 0.12 2.73
CA GLY A 350 7.72 -1.22 2.83
C GLY A 350 8.60 -2.31 2.27
N ALA A 351 9.37 -2.02 1.22
CA ALA A 351 10.32 -2.95 0.63
C ALA A 351 11.42 -3.41 1.61
N LEU A 352 11.71 -2.65 2.65
CA LEU A 352 12.68 -3.01 3.69
C LEU A 352 12.12 -4.04 4.69
N ALA A 353 10.82 -4.28 4.71
CA ALA A 353 10.19 -5.15 5.70
C ALA A 353 10.71 -6.60 5.64
N GLY A 354 10.72 -7.22 4.45
CA GLY A 354 11.18 -8.60 4.28
C GLY A 354 12.66 -8.81 4.61
N PRO A 355 13.59 -8.01 4.04
CA PRO A 355 15.00 -8.11 4.41
C PRO A 355 15.27 -7.96 5.90
N LEU A 356 14.61 -7.00 6.57
CA LEU A 356 14.78 -6.80 8.01
C LEU A 356 14.18 -7.94 8.84
N LEU A 357 13.04 -8.50 8.42
CA LEU A 357 12.46 -9.70 9.04
C LEU A 357 13.39 -10.91 8.87
N ALA A 358 13.96 -11.09 7.68
CA ALA A 358 14.91 -12.19 7.41
C ALA A 358 16.18 -12.08 8.24
N LEU A 359 16.74 -10.87 8.39
CA LEU A 359 17.93 -10.64 9.23
C LEU A 359 17.66 -10.92 10.72
N GLY A 360 16.45 -10.68 11.20
CA GLY A 360 16.04 -10.91 12.58
C GLY A 360 15.37 -12.26 12.82
N TYR A 361 15.32 -13.15 11.85
CA TYR A 361 14.56 -14.39 11.94
C TYR A 361 15.01 -15.29 13.10
N THR A 362 14.09 -15.66 13.98
CA THR A 362 14.33 -16.51 15.15
C THR A 362 13.41 -17.73 15.20
N GLY A 363 12.56 -17.94 14.18
CA GLY A 363 11.52 -18.97 14.21
C GLY A 363 10.33 -18.63 15.11
N THR A 364 10.27 -17.39 15.64
CA THR A 364 9.19 -16.92 16.55
C THR A 364 8.51 -15.65 16.01
N ALA A 365 7.40 -15.25 16.62
CA ALA A 365 6.72 -13.99 16.28
C ALA A 365 7.41 -12.72 16.86
N LEU A 366 8.47 -12.87 17.65
CA LEU A 366 9.13 -11.75 18.31
C LEU A 366 9.77 -10.73 17.34
N PRO A 367 10.54 -11.15 16.31
CA PRO A 367 11.14 -10.20 15.36
C PRO A 367 10.12 -9.29 14.66
N PHE A 368 8.97 -9.85 14.30
CA PHE A 368 7.85 -9.11 13.76
C PHE A 368 7.37 -8.01 14.73
N SER A 369 7.14 -8.38 15.99
CA SER A 369 6.69 -7.46 17.03
C SER A 369 7.68 -6.31 17.27
N VAL A 370 8.97 -6.63 17.31
CA VAL A 370 10.06 -5.66 17.50
C VAL A 370 10.15 -4.69 16.31
N LEU A 371 10.00 -5.19 15.08
CA LEU A 371 10.02 -4.33 13.90
C LEU A 371 8.81 -3.39 13.85
N MET A 372 7.62 -3.88 14.19
CA MET A 372 6.44 -3.01 14.28
C MET A 372 6.61 -1.94 15.36
N PHE A 373 7.11 -2.31 16.54
CA PHE A 373 7.40 -1.37 17.61
C PHE A 373 8.45 -0.33 17.21
N SER A 374 9.54 -0.75 16.56
CA SER A 374 10.59 0.16 16.08
C SER A 374 10.06 1.17 15.06
N GLY A 375 9.16 0.76 14.15
CA GLY A 375 8.46 1.65 13.25
C GLY A 375 7.61 2.69 13.98
N VAL A 376 6.88 2.28 15.02
CA VAL A 376 6.07 3.19 15.86
C VAL A 376 6.94 4.15 16.65
N VAL A 377 8.07 3.70 17.20
CA VAL A 377 9.06 4.56 17.88
C VAL A 377 9.64 5.59 16.90
N ALA A 378 9.95 5.19 15.66
CA ALA A 378 10.43 6.11 14.64
C ALA A 378 9.40 7.19 14.29
N ILE A 379 8.09 6.86 14.31
CA ILE A 379 7.02 7.85 14.17
C ILE A 379 7.06 8.83 15.36
N ALA A 380 7.17 8.34 16.59
CA ALA A 380 7.22 9.18 17.78
C ALA A 380 8.40 10.16 17.74
N VAL A 381 9.58 9.67 17.37
CA VAL A 381 10.80 10.47 17.17
C VAL A 381 10.59 11.53 16.10
N SER A 382 9.98 11.18 14.96
CA SER A 382 9.70 12.11 13.86
C SER A 382 8.77 13.26 14.31
N GLN A 383 7.73 12.94 15.09
CA GLN A 383 6.80 13.94 15.62
C GLN A 383 7.45 14.84 16.68
N PHE A 384 8.30 14.28 17.55
CA PHE A 384 9.05 15.04 18.54
C PHE A 384 9.94 16.10 17.88
N PHE A 385 10.72 15.72 16.85
CA PHE A 385 11.53 16.67 16.08
C PHE A 385 10.68 17.73 15.37
N GLY A 386 9.49 17.37 14.87
CA GLY A 386 8.56 18.31 14.27
C GLY A 386 8.08 19.41 15.23
N VAL A 387 7.78 19.03 16.46
CA VAL A 387 7.36 19.97 17.51
C VAL A 387 8.52 20.90 17.89
N TYR A 388 9.73 20.37 18.00
CA TYR A 388 10.93 21.15 18.35
C TYR A 388 11.23 22.20 17.26
N GLN A 389 11.21 21.80 16.00
CA GLN A 389 11.42 22.74 14.88
C GLN A 389 10.35 23.84 14.81
N SER A 390 9.09 23.50 15.09
CA SER A 390 7.99 24.50 15.11
C SER A 390 8.14 25.54 16.23
N LYS A 391 8.73 25.17 17.36
CA LYS A 391 9.03 26.10 18.47
C LYS A 391 10.21 27.01 18.12
N ALA A 392 11.30 26.45 17.59
CA ALA A 392 12.48 27.22 17.20
C ALA A 392 12.20 28.29 16.13
N VAL A 393 11.28 28.02 15.18
CA VAL A 393 10.85 28.98 14.14
C VAL A 393 9.95 30.09 14.71
N LYS A 394 9.29 29.88 15.86
CA LYS A 394 8.45 30.91 16.51
C LYS A 394 9.25 31.84 17.43
N GLU A 395 10.44 31.43 17.82
CA GLU A 395 11.35 32.20 18.69
C GLU A 395 12.36 33.04 17.91
N LEU A 396 12.43 32.86 16.58
CA LEU A 396 13.15 33.71 15.60
C LEU A 396 12.19 34.69 14.91
#